data_78a1c4091f81ec6b5198718edb78c33a
#
_entry.id   78a1c4091f81ec6b5198718edb78c33a
#
_cell.length_a   1.000
_cell.length_b   1.000
_cell.length_c   1.000
_cell.angle_alpha   90.00
_cell.angle_beta   90.00
_cell.angle_gamma   90.00
#
_symmetry.space_group_name_H-M   'P 1'
#
loop_
_entity.id
_entity.type
_entity.pdbx_description
1 polymer ?
#
loop_
_entity_poly.entity_id
_entity_poly.type
_entity_poly.pdbx_seq_one_letter_code
_entity_poly.pdbx_strand_id
1 'polypeptide(L)'
;VPNMIKNNYGRIVNVASVAGKDGNANASAYSVGKAGAIGLTKSLGKELADKNIAVNAVTPAGAKTRILDQMTKEHVQRMLSKVPRGRFLEVEEFTSLVCWLSSEENTFSTAAVFDISGGRSTY
;
A
#
# COMPACT_ATOMS: atom_id res chain seq x y z
N VAL A 1 -6.73 -15.00 10.15
CA VAL A 1 -6.77 -14.36 11.47
C VAL A 1 -6.88 -15.40 12.61
N PRO A 2 -7.80 -16.39 12.61
CA PRO A 2 -7.93 -17.32 13.74
C PRO A 2 -6.62 -18.01 14.16
N ASN A 3 -5.85 -18.51 13.20
CA ASN A 3 -4.55 -19.14 13.51
C ASN A 3 -3.52 -18.13 14.08
N MET A 4 -3.55 -16.88 13.62
CA MET A 4 -2.69 -15.83 14.16
C MET A 4 -3.06 -15.52 15.62
N ILE A 5 -4.34 -15.47 15.93
CA ILE A 5 -4.83 -15.29 17.32
C ILE A 5 -4.39 -16.45 18.20
N LYS A 6 -4.57 -17.69 17.74
CA LYS A 6 -4.16 -18.90 18.46
C LYS A 6 -2.68 -18.91 18.79
N ASN A 7 -1.84 -18.46 17.86
CA ASN A 7 -0.38 -18.44 18.01
C ASN A 7 0.15 -17.13 18.62
N ASN A 8 -0.74 -16.15 18.88
CA ASN A 8 -0.39 -14.78 19.28
C ASN A 8 0.71 -14.16 18.41
N TYR A 9 0.62 -14.35 17.11
CA TYR A 9 1.56 -13.78 16.13
C TYR A 9 0.91 -13.67 14.76
N GLY A 10 1.08 -12.52 14.13
CA GLY A 10 0.65 -12.31 12.75
C GLY A 10 1.11 -10.97 12.17
N ARG A 11 1.36 -10.97 10.87
CA ARG A 11 1.65 -9.78 10.08
C ARG A 11 0.82 -9.83 8.80
N ILE A 12 0.01 -8.82 8.60
CA ILE A 12 -0.84 -8.67 7.41
C ILE A 12 -0.48 -7.35 6.74
N VAL A 13 -0.13 -7.41 5.47
CA VAL A 13 0.16 -6.23 4.66
C VAL A 13 -0.79 -6.21 3.46
N ASN A 14 -1.70 -5.25 3.44
CA ASN A 14 -2.63 -5.04 2.34
C ASN A 14 -2.02 -4.08 1.31
N VAL A 15 -1.96 -4.50 0.06
CA VAL A 15 -1.49 -3.63 -1.03
C VAL A 15 -2.65 -2.79 -1.55
N ALA A 16 -2.75 -1.57 -1.06
CA ALA A 16 -3.71 -0.59 -1.51
C ALA A 16 -3.16 0.23 -2.70
N SER A 17 -3.41 1.51 -2.75
CA SER A 17 -2.92 2.43 -3.77
C SER A 17 -3.16 3.87 -3.31
N VAL A 18 -2.39 4.81 -3.85
CA VAL A 18 -2.72 6.25 -3.73
C VAL A 18 -4.12 6.55 -4.24
N ALA A 19 -4.61 5.81 -5.22
CA ALA A 19 -5.98 5.96 -5.71
C ALA A 19 -7.05 5.70 -4.64
N GLY A 20 -6.74 4.92 -3.62
CA GLY A 20 -7.63 4.72 -2.47
C GLY A 20 -7.66 5.89 -1.49
N LYS A 21 -6.69 6.79 -1.56
CA LYS A 21 -6.62 8.03 -0.76
C LYS A 21 -7.17 9.23 -1.54
N ASP A 22 -6.62 9.43 -2.73
CA ASP A 22 -6.82 10.66 -3.51
C ASP A 22 -7.94 10.51 -4.57
N GLY A 23 -8.38 9.28 -4.83
CA GLY A 23 -9.18 8.96 -6.01
C GLY A 23 -8.35 8.99 -7.30
N ASN A 24 -8.90 8.44 -8.36
CA ASN A 24 -8.28 8.52 -9.69
C ASN A 24 -9.37 8.67 -10.75
N ALA A 25 -9.31 9.73 -11.52
CA ALA A 25 -10.28 10.00 -12.58
C ALA A 25 -10.35 8.82 -13.55
N ASN A 26 -11.57 8.47 -13.99
CA ASN A 26 -11.88 7.33 -14.86
C ASN A 26 -11.57 5.94 -14.26
N ALA A 27 -11.35 5.86 -12.94
CA ALA A 27 -11.06 4.61 -12.25
C ALA A 27 -11.81 4.52 -10.90
N SER A 28 -13.09 4.90 -10.87
CA SER A 28 -13.90 4.95 -9.64
C SER A 28 -14.01 3.60 -8.94
N ALA A 29 -14.28 2.51 -9.67
CA ALA A 29 -14.37 1.17 -9.10
C ALA A 29 -13.04 0.71 -8.47
N TYR A 30 -11.92 1.00 -9.13
CA TYR A 30 -10.58 0.73 -8.58
C TYR A 30 -10.33 1.53 -7.30
N SER A 31 -10.66 2.83 -7.32
CA SER A 31 -10.50 3.70 -6.15
C SER A 31 -11.33 3.24 -4.97
N VAL A 32 -12.58 2.81 -5.20
CA VAL A 32 -13.45 2.23 -4.16
C VAL A 32 -12.83 0.97 -3.56
N GLY A 33 -12.36 0.04 -4.38
CA GLY A 33 -11.71 -1.19 -3.90
C GLY A 33 -10.46 -0.90 -3.06
N LYS A 34 -9.64 0.06 -3.50
CA LYS A 34 -8.41 0.44 -2.77
C LYS A 34 -8.70 1.25 -1.49
N ALA A 35 -9.73 2.08 -1.49
CA ALA A 35 -10.22 2.75 -0.28
C ALA A 35 -10.79 1.74 0.73
N GLY A 36 -11.54 0.73 0.25
CA GLY A 36 -12.02 -0.38 1.06
C GLY A 36 -10.90 -1.17 1.73
N ALA A 37 -9.81 -1.45 1.00
CA ALA A 37 -8.63 -2.10 1.56
C ALA A 37 -7.98 -1.28 2.68
N ILE A 38 -7.94 0.05 2.55
CA ILE A 38 -7.46 0.97 3.59
C ILE A 38 -8.40 0.93 4.81
N GLY A 39 -9.70 1.00 4.59
CA GLY A 39 -10.71 0.92 5.66
C GLY A 39 -10.62 -0.39 6.43
N LEU A 40 -10.55 -1.51 5.72
CA LEU A 40 -10.35 -2.85 6.31
C LEU A 40 -9.09 -2.90 7.17
N THR A 41 -7.97 -2.39 6.65
CA THR A 41 -6.69 -2.36 7.37
C THR A 41 -6.81 -1.63 8.71
N LYS A 42 -7.44 -0.45 8.70
CA LYS A 42 -7.62 0.37 9.91
C LYS A 42 -8.51 -0.32 10.94
N SER A 43 -9.63 -0.90 10.51
CA SER A 43 -10.57 -1.59 11.41
C SER A 43 -9.92 -2.84 12.00
N LEU A 44 -9.43 -3.73 11.16
CA LEU A 44 -8.85 -5.00 11.60
C LEU A 44 -7.58 -4.79 12.44
N GLY A 45 -6.76 -3.79 12.10
CA GLY A 45 -5.58 -3.44 12.88
C GLY A 45 -5.92 -2.97 14.28
N LYS A 46 -7.01 -2.21 14.45
CA LYS A 46 -7.51 -1.81 15.78
C LYS A 46 -8.12 -2.97 16.56
N GLU A 47 -8.86 -3.85 15.90
CA GLU A 47 -9.45 -5.04 16.52
C GLU A 47 -8.41 -6.00 17.09
N LEU A 48 -7.23 -6.06 16.48
CA LEU A 48 -6.16 -6.99 16.84
C LEU A 48 -4.98 -6.32 17.58
N ALA A 49 -5.10 -5.04 17.92
CA ALA A 49 -4.01 -4.25 18.47
C ALA A 49 -3.53 -4.70 19.86
N ASP A 50 -4.39 -5.39 20.62
CA ASP A 50 -4.06 -5.97 21.93
C ASP A 50 -3.27 -7.29 21.85
N LYS A 51 -3.03 -7.78 20.62
CA LYS A 51 -2.31 -9.02 20.32
C LYS A 51 -1.02 -8.72 19.56
N ASN A 52 -0.12 -9.68 19.48
CA ASN A 52 1.06 -9.56 18.64
C ASN A 52 0.73 -9.78 17.15
N ILE A 53 -0.30 -9.06 16.69
CA ILE A 53 -0.76 -9.10 15.29
C ILE A 53 -0.79 -7.68 14.75
N ALA A 54 -0.05 -7.42 13.69
CA ALA A 54 -0.05 -6.13 13.01
C ALA A 54 -0.73 -6.23 11.64
N VAL A 55 -1.59 -5.25 11.35
CA VAL A 55 -2.29 -5.13 10.07
C VAL A 55 -2.01 -3.75 9.49
N ASN A 56 -1.30 -3.68 8.38
CA ASN A 56 -0.91 -2.43 7.75
C ASN A 56 -1.26 -2.43 6.26
N ALA A 57 -1.35 -1.27 5.67
CA ALA A 57 -1.50 -1.10 4.23
C ALA A 57 -0.30 -0.34 3.65
N VAL A 58 0.03 -0.62 2.40
CA VAL A 58 0.98 0.16 1.61
C VAL A 58 0.26 0.81 0.43
N THR A 59 0.59 2.05 0.12
CA THR A 59 -0.06 2.83 -0.94
C THR A 59 0.96 3.30 -1.98
N PRO A 60 1.32 2.43 -2.93
CA PRO A 60 2.18 2.83 -4.04
C PRO A 60 1.46 3.74 -5.03
N ALA A 61 2.24 4.54 -5.75
CA ALA A 61 1.87 5.13 -7.03
C ALA A 61 2.28 4.18 -8.16
N GLY A 62 2.64 4.71 -9.33
CA GLY A 62 3.12 3.88 -10.45
C GLY A 62 4.44 3.18 -10.13
N ALA A 63 4.48 1.87 -10.30
CA ALA A 63 5.68 1.05 -10.15
C ALA A 63 6.22 0.61 -11.51
N LYS A 64 7.54 0.48 -11.60
CA LYS A 64 8.24 0.02 -12.80
C LYS A 64 8.08 -1.48 -12.97
N THR A 65 7.00 -1.86 -13.62
CA THR A 65 6.63 -3.26 -13.90
C THR A 65 6.35 -3.44 -15.39
N ARG A 66 6.19 -4.67 -15.84
CA ARG A 66 5.88 -5.01 -17.24
C ARG A 66 4.60 -4.34 -17.76
N ILE A 67 3.71 -3.90 -16.87
CA ILE A 67 2.49 -3.21 -17.27
C ILE A 67 2.78 -1.89 -17.99
N LEU A 68 3.91 -1.24 -17.71
CA LEU A 68 4.32 -0.01 -18.39
C LEU A 68 4.60 -0.26 -19.87
N ASP A 69 5.06 -1.45 -20.25
CA ASP A 69 5.35 -1.81 -21.64
C ASP A 69 4.07 -1.91 -22.49
N GLN A 70 2.92 -2.06 -21.84
CA GLN A 70 1.60 -2.18 -22.47
C GLN A 70 0.88 -0.82 -22.57
N MET A 71 1.48 0.25 -22.05
CA MET A 71 0.90 1.58 -22.03
C MET A 71 1.51 2.47 -23.12
N THR A 72 0.75 3.45 -23.59
CA THR A 72 1.28 4.47 -24.50
C THR A 72 2.32 5.35 -23.79
N LYS A 73 3.25 5.91 -24.57
CA LYS A 73 4.25 6.85 -24.02
C LYS A 73 3.60 8.07 -23.37
N GLU A 74 2.52 8.59 -23.95
CA GLU A 74 1.76 9.72 -23.40
C GLU A 74 1.13 9.36 -22.04
N HIS A 75 0.60 8.16 -21.90
CA HIS A 75 0.01 7.70 -20.63
C HIS A 75 1.07 7.54 -19.55
N VAL A 76 2.22 6.94 -19.88
CA VAL A 76 3.38 6.81 -18.99
C VAL A 76 3.86 8.17 -18.52
N GLN A 77 4.03 9.14 -19.43
CA GLN A 77 4.45 10.51 -19.09
C GLN A 77 3.44 11.21 -18.19
N ARG A 78 2.14 11.01 -18.42
CA ARG A 78 1.07 11.57 -17.60
C ARG A 78 1.09 11.00 -16.18
N MET A 79 1.34 9.70 -16.04
CA MET A 79 1.51 9.06 -14.74
C MET A 79 2.75 9.62 -14.02
N LEU A 80 3.86 9.71 -14.73
CA LEU A 80 5.14 10.16 -14.18
C LEU A 80 5.09 11.62 -13.74
N SER A 81 4.39 12.49 -14.49
CA SER A 81 4.23 13.92 -14.16
C SER A 81 3.58 14.17 -12.80
N LYS A 82 2.84 13.18 -12.27
CA LYS A 82 2.19 13.25 -10.97
C LYS A 82 3.09 12.81 -9.80
N VAL A 83 4.29 12.34 -10.08
CA VAL A 83 5.23 11.84 -9.07
C VAL A 83 6.35 12.85 -8.86
N PRO A 84 6.35 13.60 -7.74
CA PRO A 84 7.38 14.63 -7.49
C PRO A 84 8.82 14.11 -7.52
N ARG A 85 9.04 12.84 -7.14
CA ARG A 85 10.37 12.23 -7.20
C ARG A 85 10.90 12.02 -8.62
N GLY A 86 10.06 12.22 -9.66
CA GLY A 86 10.45 12.23 -11.07
C GLY A 86 10.76 10.87 -11.69
N ARG A 87 10.45 9.78 -11.00
CA ARG A 87 10.62 8.43 -11.50
C ARG A 87 9.55 7.48 -10.93
N PHE A 88 9.41 6.32 -11.54
CA PHE A 88 8.57 5.26 -10.99
C PHE A 88 9.25 4.57 -9.80
N LEU A 89 8.42 3.96 -8.95
CA LEU A 89 8.85 3.09 -7.86
C LEU A 89 9.56 1.85 -8.43
N GLU A 90 10.74 1.54 -7.92
CA GLU A 90 11.40 0.26 -8.22
C GLU A 90 10.77 -0.86 -7.36
N VAL A 91 10.73 -2.07 -7.91
CA VAL A 91 10.13 -3.22 -7.22
C VAL A 91 10.85 -3.53 -5.91
N GLU A 92 12.17 -3.37 -5.89
CA GLU A 92 13.01 -3.61 -4.71
C GLU A 92 12.71 -2.65 -3.56
N GLU A 93 12.37 -1.39 -3.87
CA GLU A 93 11.98 -0.39 -2.86
C GLU A 93 10.64 -0.79 -2.22
N PHE A 94 9.69 -1.24 -3.03
CA PHE A 94 8.41 -1.75 -2.55
C PHE A 94 8.59 -3.00 -1.68
N THR A 95 9.39 -3.94 -2.16
CA THR A 95 9.67 -5.21 -1.47
C THR A 95 10.30 -4.97 -0.11
N SER A 96 11.27 -4.05 -0.02
CA SER A 96 11.94 -3.71 1.24
C SER A 96 10.94 -3.24 2.31
N LEU A 97 10.00 -2.37 1.93
CA LEU A 97 8.96 -1.91 2.86
C LEU A 97 8.02 -3.04 3.29
N VAL A 98 7.55 -3.84 2.34
CA VAL A 98 6.64 -4.97 2.64
C VAL A 98 7.34 -6.01 3.51
N CYS A 99 8.60 -6.32 3.25
CA CYS A 99 9.38 -7.26 4.06
C CYS A 99 9.52 -6.77 5.50
N TRP A 100 9.86 -5.49 5.70
CA TRP A 100 9.94 -4.93 7.05
C TRP A 100 8.58 -4.98 7.77
N LEU A 101 7.50 -4.57 7.12
CA LEU A 101 6.16 -4.62 7.70
C LEU A 101 5.70 -6.04 8.05
N SER A 102 6.22 -7.03 7.33
CA SER A 102 5.89 -8.45 7.54
C SER A 102 6.84 -9.15 8.51
N SER A 103 7.91 -8.49 8.93
CA SER A 103 8.96 -9.07 9.79
C SER A 103 8.63 -8.92 11.29
N GLU A 104 9.39 -9.60 12.11
CA GLU A 104 9.34 -9.47 13.57
C GLU A 104 9.85 -8.11 14.07
N GLU A 105 10.61 -7.37 13.26
CA GLU A 105 11.09 -6.03 13.59
C GLU A 105 9.95 -5.00 13.72
N ASN A 106 8.84 -5.23 13.02
CA ASN A 106 7.65 -4.41 13.19
C ASN A 106 6.89 -4.82 14.44
N THR A 107 7.17 -4.17 15.55
CA THR A 107 6.59 -4.48 16.86
C THR A 107 5.52 -3.49 17.30
N PHE A 108 5.41 -2.32 16.67
CA PHE A 108 4.54 -1.24 17.14
C PHE A 108 3.62 -0.64 16.08
N SER A 109 3.92 -0.81 14.80
CA SER A 109 3.09 -0.26 13.72
C SER A 109 1.96 -1.21 13.36
N THR A 110 0.73 -0.79 13.60
CA THR A 110 -0.50 -1.47 13.17
C THR A 110 -1.59 -0.45 12.84
N ALA A 111 -2.60 -0.85 12.08
CA ALA A 111 -3.68 -0.01 11.58
C ALA A 111 -3.20 1.20 10.76
N ALA A 112 -1.97 1.18 10.28
CA ALA A 112 -1.33 2.30 9.59
C ALA A 112 -1.33 2.11 8.07
N VAL A 113 -1.24 3.25 7.38
CA VAL A 113 -1.13 3.32 5.93
C VAL A 113 0.23 3.91 5.58
N PHE A 114 1.08 3.11 4.97
CA PHE A 114 2.43 3.49 4.60
C PHE A 114 2.46 3.95 3.16
N ASP A 115 2.72 5.24 2.97
CA ASP A 115 2.87 5.82 1.65
C ASP A 115 4.20 5.42 1.01
N ILE A 116 4.15 5.02 -0.25
CA ILE A 116 5.34 4.77 -1.08
C ILE A 116 5.09 5.31 -2.50
N SER A 117 4.70 6.57 -2.57
CA SER A 117 4.20 7.22 -3.79
C SER A 117 5.20 8.17 -4.44
N GLY A 118 6.39 8.35 -3.86
CA GLY A 118 7.36 9.33 -4.35
C GLY A 118 6.90 10.78 -4.20
N GLY A 119 6.07 11.05 -3.18
CA GLY A 119 5.55 12.37 -2.88
C GLY A 119 4.25 12.72 -3.60
N ARG A 120 3.66 11.79 -4.37
CA ARG A 120 2.37 12.02 -5.02
C ARG A 120 1.25 12.19 -4.01
N SER A 121 1.28 11.45 -2.94
CA SER A 121 0.38 11.57 -1.80
C SER A 121 1.17 11.98 -0.56
N THR A 122 0.54 12.66 0.39
CA THR A 122 1.24 13.22 1.57
C THR A 122 0.82 12.61 2.89
N TYR A 123 -0.06 11.63 2.83
CA TYR A 123 -0.49 10.92 4.05
C TYR A 123 -0.67 9.43 3.84
#